data_6f02755b33122c4067ef80bdfaca67fa
#
_entry.id   6f02755b33122c4067ef80bdfaca67fa
#
_cell.length_a   1.000
_cell.length_b   1.000
_cell.length_c   1.000
_cell.angle_alpha   90.00
_cell.angle_beta   90.00
_cell.angle_gamma   90.00
#
_symmetry.space_group_name_H-M   'P 1'
#
loop_
_entity.id
_entity.type
_entity.pdbx_description
1 polymer ?
#
loop_
_entity_poly.entity_id
_entity_poly.type
_entity_poly.pdbx_seq_one_letter_code
_entity_poly.pdbx_strand_id
1 'polypeptide(L)'
;HSDLRRQRQMCIRDSFNLDEGKDPQHYGIGIKEVWKIDPDKHQEGLVVHGIGWPLSESNSSGGAFLYHAENHEVYLGLIADLNYSNPHLSPFEEFQRWKTHAKTREVLEGGERIAYGARALAKGGQNSLPDMAFPGGVLVGCDAGTLNSVKIKGNHTAMKSGMLAAESIMAALQSEEPPALLADLADRIRDSWLGKELHSSRNFSGFMHTSLGPYSVLQWSGSTKTCSRDDCRSRYTTRSLIMPALMKQPRQT
;
A
#
# COMPACT_ATOMS: atom_id res chain seq x y z
N HIS A 1 18.11 -4.50 -10.21
CA HIS A 1 17.88 -5.71 -9.38
C HIS A 1 16.41 -5.91 -8.94
N SER A 2 15.57 -4.86 -8.85
CA SER A 2 14.15 -4.99 -8.46
C SER A 2 13.29 -5.64 -9.55
N ASP A 3 13.52 -5.32 -10.82
CA ASP A 3 12.72 -5.80 -11.95
C ASP A 3 12.91 -7.29 -12.22
N LEU A 4 14.14 -7.78 -12.07
CA LEU A 4 14.43 -9.21 -12.18
C LEU A 4 13.74 -10.07 -11.10
N ARG A 5 13.52 -9.52 -9.91
CA ARG A 5 12.79 -10.23 -8.85
C ARG A 5 11.31 -10.40 -9.17
N ARG A 6 10.69 -9.40 -9.84
CA ARG A 6 9.28 -9.47 -10.23
C ARG A 6 9.03 -10.43 -11.37
N GLN A 7 9.87 -10.40 -12.40
CA GLN A 7 9.80 -11.39 -13.48
C GLN A 7 9.91 -12.80 -12.91
N ARG A 8 10.84 -13.02 -11.99
CA ARG A 8 11.01 -14.32 -11.34
C ARG A 8 9.77 -14.73 -10.53
N GLN A 9 9.14 -13.79 -9.82
CA GLN A 9 7.92 -14.04 -9.06
C GLN A 9 6.74 -14.40 -9.96
N MET A 10 6.55 -13.71 -11.09
CA MET A 10 5.52 -14.04 -12.06
C MET A 10 5.73 -15.44 -12.63
N CYS A 11 6.97 -15.76 -13.05
CA CYS A 11 7.29 -17.09 -13.55
C CYS A 11 7.06 -18.20 -12.52
N ILE A 12 7.35 -17.96 -11.22
CA ILE A 12 7.08 -18.93 -10.15
C ILE A 12 5.58 -19.15 -10.01
N ARG A 13 4.77 -18.09 -9.94
CA ARG A 13 3.32 -18.20 -9.84
C ARG A 13 2.72 -19.00 -10.98
N ASP A 14 3.12 -18.67 -12.20
CA ASP A 14 2.63 -19.35 -13.41
C ASP A 14 3.08 -20.82 -13.47
N SER A 15 4.37 -21.08 -13.15
CA SER A 15 4.91 -22.44 -13.23
C SER A 15 4.33 -23.40 -12.22
N PHE A 16 3.90 -22.91 -11.07
CA PHE A 16 3.30 -23.71 -9.99
C PHE A 16 1.78 -23.50 -9.86
N ASN A 17 1.15 -22.76 -10.78
CA ASN A 17 -0.29 -22.41 -10.77
C ASN A 17 -0.78 -21.86 -9.42
N LEU A 18 0.04 -21.04 -8.75
CA LEU A 18 -0.24 -20.57 -7.40
C LEU A 18 -1.44 -19.63 -7.30
N ASP A 19 -1.88 -19.07 -8.40
CA ASP A 19 -3.03 -18.17 -8.51
C ASP A 19 -4.31 -18.91 -8.94
N GLU A 20 -4.31 -20.25 -9.02
CA GLU A 20 -5.48 -21.02 -9.41
C GLU A 20 -6.63 -20.84 -8.41
N GLY A 21 -7.82 -20.52 -8.92
CA GLY A 21 -9.01 -20.26 -8.09
C GLY A 21 -8.97 -18.97 -7.28
N LYS A 22 -8.00 -18.08 -7.52
CA LYS A 22 -7.91 -16.75 -6.89
C LYS A 22 -8.42 -15.67 -7.82
N ASP A 23 -8.83 -14.53 -7.25
CA ASP A 23 -9.12 -13.34 -8.04
C ASP A 23 -7.83 -12.81 -8.69
N PRO A 24 -7.94 -12.15 -9.86
CA PRO A 24 -6.80 -11.50 -10.50
C PRO A 24 -6.10 -10.52 -9.56
N GLN A 25 -4.77 -10.49 -9.60
CA GLN A 25 -4.00 -9.57 -8.78
C GLN A 25 -4.16 -8.13 -9.28
N HIS A 26 -4.34 -7.21 -8.35
CA HIS A 26 -4.36 -5.77 -8.61
C HIS A 26 -2.99 -5.16 -8.32
N TYR A 27 -2.53 -4.34 -9.26
CA TYR A 27 -1.25 -3.65 -9.14
C TYR A 27 -1.45 -2.13 -9.08
N GLY A 28 -0.62 -1.48 -8.29
CA GLY A 28 -0.47 -0.04 -8.28
C GLY A 28 0.99 0.35 -8.45
N ILE A 29 1.26 1.54 -8.97
CA ILE A 29 2.58 2.15 -8.94
C ILE A 29 2.59 3.24 -7.88
N GLY A 30 3.56 3.17 -6.97
CA GLY A 30 3.84 4.23 -6.01
C GLY A 30 5.08 4.99 -6.45
N ILE A 31 4.95 6.31 -6.60
CA ILE A 31 6.06 7.23 -6.83
C ILE A 31 6.25 8.03 -5.56
N LYS A 32 7.47 8.13 -5.09
CA LYS A 32 7.82 8.79 -3.83
C LYS A 32 9.00 9.74 -4.03
N GLU A 33 8.94 10.88 -3.37
CA GLU A 33 10.04 11.82 -3.24
C GLU A 33 10.30 12.14 -1.77
N VAL A 34 11.53 12.54 -1.48
CA VAL A 34 11.96 13.09 -0.19
C VAL A 34 12.41 14.51 -0.44
N TRP A 35 11.88 15.43 0.33
CA TRP A 35 12.17 16.85 0.22
C TRP A 35 12.68 17.36 1.55
N LYS A 36 13.67 18.25 1.51
CA LYS A 36 14.07 19.06 2.64
C LYS A 36 13.39 20.41 2.51
N ILE A 37 12.60 20.79 3.51
CA ILE A 37 11.76 21.98 3.47
C ILE A 37 12.19 23.01 4.51
N ASP A 38 11.62 24.19 4.42
CA ASP A 38 11.80 25.26 5.40
C ASP A 38 11.38 24.79 6.81
N PRO A 39 12.22 24.95 7.84
CA PRO A 39 11.88 24.63 9.23
C PRO A 39 10.55 25.23 9.70
N ASP A 40 10.23 26.45 9.27
CA ASP A 40 9.00 27.15 9.69
C ASP A 40 7.72 26.49 9.11
N LYS A 41 7.86 25.74 8.03
CA LYS A 41 6.77 24.96 7.40
C LYS A 41 6.71 23.52 7.89
N HIS A 42 7.70 23.08 8.65
CA HIS A 42 7.82 21.70 9.09
C HIS A 42 7.03 21.45 10.38
N GLN A 43 6.31 20.34 10.43
CA GLN A 43 5.55 19.87 11.60
C GLN A 43 5.85 18.40 11.85
N GLU A 44 6.94 18.08 12.53
CA GLU A 44 7.36 16.70 12.78
C GLU A 44 6.23 15.81 13.29
N GLY A 45 6.08 14.63 12.69
CA GLY A 45 5.02 13.68 13.00
C GLY A 45 3.66 13.96 12.32
N LEU A 46 3.53 15.06 11.56
CA LEU A 46 2.31 15.31 10.77
C LEU A 46 2.23 14.31 9.62
N VAL A 47 1.09 13.63 9.54
CA VAL A 47 0.75 12.66 8.49
C VAL A 47 -0.49 13.14 7.76
N VAL A 48 -0.38 13.33 6.45
CA VAL A 48 -1.49 13.72 5.58
C VAL A 48 -1.70 12.63 4.53
N HIS A 49 -2.95 12.18 4.38
CA HIS A 49 -3.36 11.30 3.28
C HIS A 49 -4.39 12.03 2.42
N GLY A 50 -4.28 11.86 1.10
CA GLY A 50 -5.19 12.42 0.13
C GLY A 50 -5.73 11.37 -0.83
N ILE A 51 -6.98 11.53 -1.26
CA ILE A 51 -7.61 10.75 -2.33
C ILE A 51 -8.30 11.68 -3.31
N GLY A 52 -8.50 11.22 -4.54
CA GLY A 52 -9.23 11.95 -5.56
C GLY A 52 -8.31 12.66 -6.54
N TRP A 53 -8.25 14.00 -6.48
CA TRP A 53 -7.45 14.77 -7.42
C TRP A 53 -5.94 14.48 -7.32
N PRO A 54 -5.22 14.37 -8.46
CA PRO A 54 -5.68 14.56 -9.84
C PRO A 54 -6.29 13.30 -10.49
N LEU A 55 -6.14 12.13 -9.90
CA LEU A 55 -6.54 10.84 -10.48
C LEU A 55 -8.05 10.73 -10.75
N SER A 56 -8.86 11.42 -9.96
CA SER A 56 -10.33 11.43 -10.13
C SER A 56 -10.78 12.05 -11.45
N GLU A 57 -9.99 12.92 -12.08
CA GLU A 57 -10.32 13.52 -13.38
C GLU A 57 -10.29 12.51 -14.52
N SER A 58 -9.48 11.47 -14.40
CA SER A 58 -9.38 10.36 -15.34
C SER A 58 -10.09 9.09 -14.88
N ASN A 59 -10.94 9.20 -13.86
CA ASN A 59 -11.62 8.06 -13.21
C ASN A 59 -10.64 6.95 -12.79
N SER A 60 -9.45 7.34 -12.35
CA SER A 60 -8.41 6.42 -11.89
C SER A 60 -8.39 6.37 -10.37
N SER A 61 -8.20 5.17 -9.83
CA SER A 61 -8.07 4.96 -8.40
C SER A 61 -6.64 5.21 -7.93
N GLY A 62 -6.52 5.67 -6.69
CA GLY A 62 -5.22 5.90 -6.08
C GLY A 62 -5.31 6.86 -4.91
N GLY A 63 -4.17 7.33 -4.47
CA GLY A 63 -4.09 8.27 -3.36
C GLY A 63 -2.70 8.84 -3.19
N ALA A 64 -2.62 9.88 -2.37
CA ALA A 64 -1.38 10.56 -2.07
C ALA A 64 -1.10 10.55 -0.56
N PHE A 65 0.14 10.72 -0.20
CA PHE A 65 0.56 10.91 1.17
C PHE A 65 1.64 11.99 1.27
N LEU A 66 1.70 12.64 2.43
CA LEU A 66 2.73 13.60 2.80
C LEU A 66 3.00 13.43 4.29
N TYR A 67 4.24 13.08 4.64
CA TYR A 67 4.68 12.81 6.01
C TYR A 67 5.83 13.72 6.37
N HIS A 68 5.67 14.49 7.46
CA HIS A 68 6.76 15.27 8.03
C HIS A 68 7.58 14.37 8.97
N ALA A 69 8.77 14.02 8.52
CA ALA A 69 9.71 13.17 9.24
C ALA A 69 10.69 14.02 10.09
N GLU A 70 11.77 13.43 10.55
CA GLU A 70 12.84 14.12 11.27
C GLU A 70 13.64 15.04 10.33
N ASN A 71 14.46 15.93 10.91
CA ASN A 71 15.44 16.77 10.18
C ASN A 71 14.86 17.68 9.08
N HIS A 72 13.62 18.16 9.25
CA HIS A 72 12.90 18.99 8.26
C HIS A 72 12.69 18.28 6.91
N GLU A 73 12.68 16.95 6.93
CA GLU A 73 12.38 16.15 5.75
C GLU A 73 10.88 15.87 5.63
N VAL A 74 10.40 15.91 4.40
CA VAL A 74 9.03 15.53 4.05
C VAL A 74 9.07 14.42 3.02
N TYR A 75 8.40 13.32 3.36
CA TYR A 75 8.20 12.18 2.46
C TYR A 75 6.83 12.32 1.82
N LEU A 76 6.80 12.43 0.51
CA LEU A 76 5.55 12.56 -0.23
C LEU A 76 5.50 11.57 -1.39
N GLY A 77 4.29 11.17 -1.77
CA GLY A 77 4.12 10.24 -2.87
C GLY A 77 2.69 10.15 -3.35
N LEU A 78 2.57 9.60 -4.55
CA LEU A 78 1.30 9.26 -5.19
C LEU A 78 1.33 7.78 -5.56
N ILE A 79 0.25 7.10 -5.24
CA ILE A 79 -0.02 5.75 -5.70
C ILE A 79 -1.13 5.82 -6.74
N ALA A 80 -0.88 5.32 -7.93
CA ALA A 80 -1.89 5.16 -8.98
C ALA A 80 -2.11 3.68 -9.25
N ASP A 81 -3.37 3.28 -9.35
CA ASP A 81 -3.74 1.92 -9.75
C ASP A 81 -3.43 1.72 -11.22
N LEU A 82 -2.87 0.56 -11.59
CA LEU A 82 -2.44 0.29 -12.97
C LEU A 82 -3.57 -0.23 -13.87
N ASN A 83 -4.79 -0.29 -13.38
CA ASN A 83 -5.98 -0.68 -14.14
C ASN A 83 -6.75 0.51 -14.72
N TYR A 84 -6.12 1.69 -14.82
CA TYR A 84 -6.74 2.87 -15.43
C TYR A 84 -7.04 2.63 -16.92
N SER A 85 -8.17 3.17 -17.39
CA SER A 85 -8.64 3.01 -18.76
C SER A 85 -8.04 4.02 -19.75
N ASN A 86 -7.47 5.12 -19.27
CA ASN A 86 -6.87 6.14 -20.11
C ASN A 86 -5.41 5.78 -20.46
N PRO A 87 -5.10 5.36 -21.71
CA PRO A 87 -3.75 4.95 -22.09
C PRO A 87 -2.73 6.10 -22.08
N HIS A 88 -3.19 7.36 -22.04
CA HIS A 88 -2.34 8.54 -21.99
C HIS A 88 -2.06 9.02 -20.56
N LEU A 89 -2.61 8.38 -19.54
CA LEU A 89 -2.34 8.73 -18.16
C LEU A 89 -0.90 8.35 -17.82
N SER A 90 -0.13 9.32 -17.37
CA SER A 90 1.21 9.12 -16.82
C SER A 90 1.18 9.28 -15.30
N PRO A 91 1.35 8.24 -14.51
CA PRO A 91 1.41 8.36 -13.06
C PRO A 91 2.46 9.36 -12.56
N PHE A 92 3.57 9.51 -13.30
CA PHE A 92 4.59 10.50 -12.99
C PHE A 92 4.06 11.93 -13.16
N GLU A 93 3.41 12.23 -14.30
CA GLU A 93 2.83 13.55 -14.54
C GLU A 93 1.71 13.88 -13.55
N GLU A 94 0.87 12.89 -13.21
CA GLU A 94 -0.16 13.06 -12.19
C GLU A 94 0.45 13.38 -10.81
N PHE A 95 1.60 12.79 -10.49
CA PHE A 95 2.32 13.14 -9.27
C PHE A 95 2.90 14.56 -9.33
N GLN A 96 3.43 15.00 -10.49
CA GLN A 96 3.87 16.39 -10.65
C GLN A 96 2.69 17.35 -10.49
N ARG A 97 1.55 17.06 -11.12
CA ARG A 97 0.31 17.84 -10.97
C ARG A 97 -0.13 17.92 -9.50
N TRP A 98 -0.13 16.80 -8.78
CA TRP A 98 -0.50 16.78 -7.37
C TRP A 98 0.37 17.71 -6.51
N LYS A 99 1.64 17.85 -6.82
CA LYS A 99 2.53 18.80 -6.13
C LYS A 99 2.15 20.28 -6.35
N THR A 100 1.43 20.58 -7.43
CA THR A 100 0.94 21.95 -7.68
C THR A 100 -0.32 22.31 -6.89
N HIS A 101 -0.94 21.33 -6.22
CA HIS A 101 -2.08 21.59 -5.34
C HIS A 101 -1.70 22.59 -4.24
N ALA A 102 -2.54 23.59 -3.99
CA ALA A 102 -2.22 24.73 -3.12
C ALA A 102 -1.60 24.32 -1.78
N LYS A 103 -2.20 23.33 -1.10
CA LYS A 103 -1.70 22.84 0.20
C LYS A 103 -0.37 22.10 0.12
N THR A 104 -0.14 21.34 -0.93
CA THR A 104 1.12 20.62 -1.13
C THR A 104 2.22 21.61 -1.53
N ARG A 105 1.89 22.53 -2.44
CA ARG A 105 2.81 23.58 -2.88
C ARG A 105 3.27 24.47 -1.72
N GLU A 106 2.35 24.88 -0.84
CA GLU A 106 2.66 25.68 0.36
C GLU A 106 3.76 25.06 1.20
N VAL A 107 3.72 23.73 1.37
CA VAL A 107 4.74 22.99 2.12
C VAL A 107 6.06 22.90 1.37
N LEU A 108 6.01 22.64 0.05
CA LEU A 108 7.20 22.36 -0.76
C LEU A 108 7.92 23.60 -1.29
N GLU A 109 7.26 24.74 -1.32
CA GLU A 109 7.81 25.98 -1.91
C GLU A 109 9.05 26.45 -1.14
N GLY A 110 10.17 26.62 -1.86
CA GLY A 110 11.49 26.93 -1.30
C GLY A 110 12.27 25.68 -0.81
N GLY A 111 11.68 24.51 -0.86
CA GLY A 111 12.35 23.25 -0.50
C GLY A 111 13.15 22.64 -1.64
N GLU A 112 13.99 21.69 -1.30
CA GLU A 112 14.84 20.92 -2.22
C GLU A 112 14.48 19.45 -2.22
N ARG A 113 14.33 18.84 -3.41
CA ARG A 113 14.15 17.39 -3.53
C ARG A 113 15.50 16.68 -3.41
N ILE A 114 15.67 15.89 -2.35
CA ILE A 114 16.91 15.18 -2.05
C ILE A 114 16.93 13.72 -2.51
N ALA A 115 15.76 13.09 -2.68
CA ALA A 115 15.67 11.72 -3.17
C ALA A 115 14.35 11.46 -3.88
N TYR A 116 14.33 10.41 -4.72
CA TYR A 116 13.11 9.93 -5.37
C TYR A 116 13.19 8.44 -5.70
N GLY A 117 12.03 7.83 -5.92
CA GLY A 117 11.94 6.44 -6.35
C GLY A 117 10.52 6.05 -6.71
N ALA A 118 10.40 4.97 -7.46
CA ALA A 118 9.10 4.39 -7.80
C ALA A 118 9.13 2.87 -7.63
N ARG A 119 7.99 2.31 -7.23
CA ARG A 119 7.82 0.87 -7.12
C ARG A 119 6.37 0.48 -7.42
N ALA A 120 6.18 -0.58 -8.20
CA ALA A 120 4.88 -1.21 -8.32
C ALA A 120 4.58 -2.06 -7.06
N LEU A 121 3.34 -2.13 -6.68
CA LEU A 121 2.83 -2.79 -5.48
C LEU A 121 1.74 -3.78 -5.88
N ALA A 122 1.75 -4.99 -5.28
CA ALA A 122 0.63 -5.90 -5.36
C ALA A 122 -0.37 -5.52 -4.25
N LYS A 123 -1.64 -5.26 -4.61
CA LYS A 123 -2.65 -4.72 -3.69
C LYS A 123 -4.02 -5.41 -3.78
N GLY A 124 -4.10 -6.58 -4.40
CA GLY A 124 -5.35 -7.33 -4.56
C GLY A 124 -5.95 -7.84 -3.24
N GLY A 125 -5.16 -7.87 -2.18
CA GLY A 125 -5.63 -8.30 -0.86
C GLY A 125 -5.87 -9.82 -0.78
N GLN A 126 -6.71 -10.23 0.17
CA GLN A 126 -6.90 -11.65 0.48
C GLN A 126 -7.40 -12.48 -0.69
N ASN A 127 -8.35 -11.96 -1.48
CA ASN A 127 -8.96 -12.73 -2.57
C ASN A 127 -7.98 -13.03 -3.71
N SER A 128 -6.93 -12.22 -3.86
CA SER A 128 -5.87 -12.37 -4.85
C SER A 128 -4.57 -12.93 -4.25
N LEU A 129 -4.63 -13.41 -3.01
CA LEU A 129 -3.46 -13.99 -2.35
C LEU A 129 -3.17 -15.37 -2.96
N PRO A 130 -1.97 -15.58 -3.55
CA PRO A 130 -1.63 -16.87 -4.13
C PRO A 130 -1.44 -17.94 -3.04
N ASP A 131 -1.37 -19.17 -3.44
CA ASP A 131 -0.82 -20.20 -2.57
C ASP A 131 0.65 -19.85 -2.29
N MET A 132 0.94 -19.55 -1.01
CA MET A 132 2.22 -18.96 -0.65
C MET A 132 3.35 -19.98 -0.57
N ALA A 133 3.04 -21.28 -0.43
CA ALA A 133 4.00 -22.37 -0.42
C ALA A 133 3.97 -23.14 -1.74
N PHE A 134 5.14 -23.48 -2.24
CA PHE A 134 5.32 -24.34 -3.39
C PHE A 134 6.52 -25.28 -3.16
N PRO A 135 6.68 -26.36 -3.90
CA PRO A 135 7.79 -27.28 -3.70
C PRO A 135 9.15 -26.56 -3.74
N GLY A 136 9.87 -26.61 -2.62
CA GLY A 136 11.18 -25.98 -2.46
C GLY A 136 11.18 -24.48 -2.18
N GLY A 137 10.01 -23.83 -1.98
CA GLY A 137 10.00 -22.39 -1.73
C GLY A 137 8.72 -21.82 -1.15
N VAL A 138 8.79 -20.52 -0.79
CA VAL A 138 7.65 -19.75 -0.28
C VAL A 138 7.64 -18.34 -0.83
N LEU A 139 6.47 -17.77 -1.07
CA LEU A 139 6.25 -16.38 -1.35
C LEU A 139 5.88 -15.64 -0.06
N VAL A 140 6.51 -14.50 0.21
CA VAL A 140 6.24 -13.68 1.41
C VAL A 140 6.14 -12.19 1.08
N GLY A 141 5.51 -11.44 1.95
CA GLY A 141 5.45 -9.98 1.86
C GLY A 141 4.74 -9.47 0.61
N CYS A 142 5.26 -8.41 0.04
CA CYS A 142 4.69 -7.77 -1.15
C CYS A 142 4.68 -8.71 -2.38
N ASP A 143 5.61 -9.64 -2.43
CA ASP A 143 5.69 -10.60 -3.52
C ASP A 143 4.55 -11.65 -3.44
N ALA A 144 4.04 -11.94 -2.25
CA ALA A 144 2.80 -12.69 -2.06
C ALA A 144 1.53 -11.81 -2.17
N GLY A 145 1.66 -10.48 -2.07
CA GLY A 145 0.51 -9.58 -2.09
C GLY A 145 -0.13 -9.33 -0.72
N THR A 146 0.65 -9.42 0.37
CA THR A 146 0.14 -9.27 1.75
C THR A 146 -0.12 -7.81 2.16
N LEU A 147 -0.01 -6.84 1.25
CA LEU A 147 -0.26 -5.44 1.55
C LEU A 147 -1.72 -5.21 1.97
N ASN A 148 -1.93 -4.52 3.09
CA ASN A 148 -3.25 -4.04 3.46
C ASN A 148 -3.54 -2.70 2.75
N SER A 149 -4.36 -2.76 1.70
CA SER A 149 -4.70 -1.60 0.87
C SER A 149 -5.51 -0.55 1.61
N VAL A 150 -6.33 -0.94 2.60
CA VAL A 150 -7.12 -0.02 3.43
C VAL A 150 -6.24 0.86 4.30
N LYS A 151 -5.25 0.26 4.92
CA LYS A 151 -4.28 0.97 5.78
C LYS A 151 -3.18 1.66 5.00
N ILE A 152 -3.04 1.36 3.70
CA ILE A 152 -1.90 1.79 2.86
C ILE A 152 -0.56 1.35 3.50
N LYS A 153 -0.54 0.21 4.16
CA LYS A 153 0.61 -0.31 4.91
C LYS A 153 0.85 -1.78 4.56
N GLY A 154 2.13 -2.13 4.33
CA GLY A 154 2.54 -3.48 3.98
C GLY A 154 3.73 -4.00 4.79
N ASN A 155 4.44 -3.14 5.53
CA ASN A 155 5.65 -3.57 6.24
C ASN A 155 5.34 -4.58 7.34
N HIS A 156 4.35 -4.31 8.19
CA HIS A 156 3.95 -5.20 9.28
C HIS A 156 3.45 -6.56 8.77
N THR A 157 2.66 -6.56 7.69
CA THR A 157 2.14 -7.78 7.07
C THR A 157 3.25 -8.58 6.38
N ALA A 158 4.20 -7.88 5.73
CA ALA A 158 5.37 -8.52 5.12
C ALA A 158 6.26 -9.18 6.18
N MET A 159 6.53 -8.49 7.28
CA MET A 159 7.31 -9.04 8.40
C MET A 159 6.62 -10.26 9.01
N LYS A 160 5.30 -10.17 9.28
CA LYS A 160 4.56 -11.30 9.85
C LYS A 160 4.52 -12.51 8.92
N SER A 161 4.33 -12.32 7.62
CA SER A 161 4.36 -13.42 6.65
C SER A 161 5.74 -14.09 6.61
N GLY A 162 6.82 -13.32 6.69
CA GLY A 162 8.19 -13.84 6.79
C GLY A 162 8.42 -14.64 8.06
N MET A 163 7.93 -14.16 9.21
CA MET A 163 8.03 -14.88 10.50
C MET A 163 7.29 -16.23 10.44
N LEU A 164 6.06 -16.26 9.94
CA LEU A 164 5.29 -17.49 9.81
C LEU A 164 5.94 -18.48 8.85
N ALA A 165 6.49 -18.00 7.74
CA ALA A 165 7.25 -18.83 6.82
C ALA A 165 8.50 -19.43 7.48
N ALA A 166 9.24 -18.63 8.24
CA ALA A 166 10.43 -19.11 8.97
C ALA A 166 10.07 -20.16 10.03
N GLU A 167 8.98 -19.97 10.78
CA GLU A 167 8.47 -20.92 11.76
C GLU A 167 8.10 -22.27 11.10
N SER A 168 7.41 -22.24 9.93
CA SER A 168 7.06 -23.44 9.19
C SER A 168 8.30 -24.15 8.62
N ILE A 169 9.26 -23.40 8.06
CA ILE A 169 10.51 -23.95 7.54
C ILE A 169 11.30 -24.61 8.66
N MET A 170 11.44 -23.95 9.81
CA MET A 170 12.16 -24.51 10.95
C MET A 170 11.52 -25.80 11.46
N ALA A 171 10.18 -25.86 11.55
CA ALA A 171 9.48 -27.06 11.94
C ALA A 171 9.68 -28.20 10.92
N ALA A 172 9.65 -27.89 9.63
CA ALA A 172 9.89 -28.86 8.57
C ALA A 172 11.32 -29.44 8.62
N LEU A 173 12.33 -28.59 8.85
CA LEU A 173 13.74 -29.02 8.91
C LEU A 173 14.08 -29.86 10.15
N GLN A 174 13.22 -29.85 11.18
CA GLN A 174 13.38 -30.67 12.37
C GLN A 174 12.81 -32.10 12.19
N SER A 175 12.07 -32.36 11.11
CA SER A 175 11.58 -33.73 10.80
C SER A 175 12.69 -34.57 10.18
N GLU A 176 12.62 -35.89 10.39
CA GLU A 176 13.59 -36.84 9.81
C GLU A 176 13.58 -36.80 8.27
N GLU A 177 12.40 -36.56 7.68
CA GLU A 177 12.22 -36.36 6.24
C GLU A 177 11.53 -35.00 6.00
N PRO A 178 12.30 -33.93 5.72
CA PRO A 178 11.73 -32.62 5.48
C PRO A 178 10.78 -32.63 4.26
N PRO A 179 9.53 -32.16 4.41
CA PRO A 179 8.58 -32.15 3.31
C PRO A 179 9.00 -31.14 2.24
N ALA A 180 8.81 -31.48 0.97
CA ALA A 180 9.08 -30.57 -0.14
C ALA A 180 8.11 -29.36 -0.16
N LEU A 181 6.92 -29.50 0.43
CA LEU A 181 5.88 -28.48 0.49
C LEU A 181 5.49 -28.19 1.95
N LEU A 182 5.45 -26.93 2.32
CA LEU A 182 5.01 -26.45 3.64
C LEU A 182 3.48 -26.36 3.69
N ALA A 183 2.80 -27.49 3.87
CA ALA A 183 1.34 -27.56 3.84
C ALA A 183 0.67 -26.78 5.00
N ASP A 184 1.35 -26.62 6.14
CA ASP A 184 0.85 -25.94 7.34
C ASP A 184 0.87 -24.41 7.21
N LEU A 185 1.63 -23.85 6.26
CA LEU A 185 1.83 -22.40 6.13
C LEU A 185 0.51 -21.64 5.86
N ALA A 186 -0.35 -22.20 5.01
CA ALA A 186 -1.63 -21.56 4.68
C ALA A 186 -2.53 -21.42 5.91
N ASP A 187 -2.59 -22.47 6.75
CA ASP A 187 -3.37 -22.47 7.99
C ASP A 187 -2.78 -21.51 9.02
N ARG A 188 -1.46 -21.52 9.20
CA ARG A 188 -0.77 -20.56 10.08
C ARG A 188 -1.03 -19.11 9.69
N ILE A 189 -1.02 -18.80 8.40
CA ILE A 189 -1.32 -17.44 7.91
C ILE A 189 -2.78 -17.10 8.19
N ARG A 190 -3.73 -17.97 7.85
CA ARG A 190 -5.17 -17.75 8.04
C ARG A 190 -5.51 -17.50 9.52
N ASP A 191 -4.95 -18.29 10.42
CA ASP A 191 -5.28 -18.24 11.84
C ASP A 191 -4.54 -17.11 12.58
N SER A 192 -3.50 -16.54 11.96
CA SER A 192 -2.75 -15.41 12.50
C SER A 192 -3.55 -14.09 12.44
N TRP A 193 -3.04 -13.08 13.14
CA TRP A 193 -3.60 -11.72 13.02
C TRP A 193 -3.47 -11.16 11.58
N LEU A 194 -2.45 -11.60 10.81
CA LEU A 194 -2.29 -11.22 9.40
C LEU A 194 -3.48 -11.68 8.56
N GLY A 195 -3.85 -12.95 8.66
CA GLY A 195 -5.01 -13.50 7.95
C GLY A 195 -6.30 -12.79 8.33
N LYS A 196 -6.52 -12.57 9.64
CA LYS A 196 -7.69 -11.83 10.15
C LYS A 196 -7.73 -10.39 9.65
N GLU A 197 -6.60 -9.70 9.59
CA GLU A 197 -6.50 -8.33 9.07
C GLU A 197 -6.83 -8.27 7.57
N LEU A 198 -6.23 -9.16 6.76
CA LEU A 198 -6.52 -9.23 5.33
C LEU A 198 -7.98 -9.60 5.08
N HIS A 199 -8.53 -10.53 5.87
CA HIS A 199 -9.94 -10.92 5.78
C HIS A 199 -10.89 -9.75 6.06
N SER A 200 -10.61 -8.94 7.05
CA SER A 200 -11.45 -7.76 7.38
C SER A 200 -11.47 -6.72 6.26
N SER A 201 -10.43 -6.66 5.44
CA SER A 201 -10.28 -5.71 4.35
C SER A 201 -10.59 -6.28 2.95
N ARG A 202 -10.99 -7.55 2.83
CA ARG A 202 -11.11 -8.28 1.56
C ARG A 202 -12.04 -7.64 0.53
N ASN A 203 -13.10 -6.96 0.95
CA ASN A 203 -14.08 -6.35 0.06
C ASN A 203 -13.77 -4.88 -0.30
N PHE A 204 -12.72 -4.30 0.28
CA PHE A 204 -12.40 -2.89 0.12
C PHE A 204 -12.09 -2.53 -1.33
N SER A 205 -11.28 -3.32 -2.02
CA SER A 205 -10.89 -3.05 -3.41
C SER A 205 -12.12 -3.04 -4.32
N GLY A 206 -13.00 -4.05 -4.23
CA GLY A 206 -14.24 -4.09 -5.01
C GLY A 206 -15.16 -2.91 -4.74
N PHE A 207 -15.25 -2.50 -3.47
CA PHE A 207 -16.07 -1.37 -3.07
C PHE A 207 -15.56 -0.03 -3.62
N MET A 208 -14.24 0.19 -3.64
CA MET A 208 -13.61 1.41 -4.19
C MET A 208 -13.89 1.64 -5.67
N HIS A 209 -14.16 0.57 -6.43
CA HIS A 209 -14.47 0.65 -7.86
C HIS A 209 -15.97 0.87 -8.16
N THR A 210 -16.81 0.96 -7.12
CA THR A 210 -18.22 1.36 -7.30
C THR A 210 -18.34 2.88 -7.39
N SER A 211 -19.40 3.37 -8.05
CA SER A 211 -19.67 4.80 -8.18
C SER A 211 -19.81 5.55 -6.84
N LEU A 212 -20.12 4.84 -5.77
CA LEU A 212 -20.24 5.37 -4.40
C LEU A 212 -18.97 5.19 -3.56
N GLY A 213 -18.01 4.37 -4.03
CA GLY A 213 -16.80 3.99 -3.29
C GLY A 213 -16.00 5.16 -2.75
N PRO A 214 -15.61 6.15 -3.56
CA PRO A 214 -14.84 7.29 -3.10
C PRO A 214 -15.54 8.15 -2.04
N TYR A 215 -16.87 8.29 -2.11
CA TYR A 215 -17.64 9.09 -1.15
C TYR A 215 -17.86 8.38 0.19
N SER A 216 -18.06 7.08 0.16
CA SER A 216 -18.34 6.28 1.35
C SER A 216 -17.08 5.94 2.15
N VAL A 217 -15.90 5.97 1.54
CA VAL A 217 -14.62 5.87 2.27
C VAL A 217 -14.42 7.04 3.21
N LEU A 218 -14.87 8.24 2.85
CA LEU A 218 -14.86 9.40 3.74
C LEU A 218 -15.76 9.19 4.97
N GLN A 219 -16.85 8.47 4.82
CA GLN A 219 -17.80 8.16 5.90
C GLN A 219 -17.29 6.98 6.74
N TRP A 220 -16.64 5.99 6.14
CA TRP A 220 -16.10 4.82 6.83
C TRP A 220 -14.82 5.15 7.61
N SER A 221 -13.97 6.05 7.12
CA SER A 221 -12.81 6.55 7.87
C SER A 221 -13.19 7.31 9.14
N GLY A 222 -14.39 7.88 9.18
CA GLY A 222 -14.98 8.48 10.39
C GLY A 222 -15.44 7.45 11.43
N SER A 223 -15.72 6.21 11.01
CA SER A 223 -16.25 5.13 11.87
C SER A 223 -15.16 4.17 12.39
N THR A 224 -13.95 4.19 11.86
CA THR A 224 -12.81 3.40 12.39
C THR A 224 -12.11 4.12 13.56
N LYS A 225 -12.89 4.69 14.47
CA LYS A 225 -12.42 4.98 15.81
C LYS A 225 -12.39 3.67 16.60
N THR A 226 -11.34 2.90 16.45
CA THR A 226 -10.98 1.93 17.50
C THR A 226 -9.52 1.52 17.34
N CYS A 227 -8.64 2.41 17.67
CA CYS A 227 -7.50 2.02 18.47
C CYS A 227 -7.89 2.38 19.91
N SER A 228 -8.17 1.41 20.76
CA SER A 228 -8.42 1.63 22.16
C SER A 228 -7.21 2.36 22.75
N ARG A 229 -7.49 3.30 23.64
CA ARG A 229 -6.51 4.21 24.26
C ARG A 229 -5.35 3.53 24.98
N ASP A 230 -5.42 2.22 25.16
CA ASP A 230 -4.49 1.46 26.00
C ASP A 230 -3.34 0.77 25.22
N ASP A 231 -3.43 0.65 23.89
CA ASP A 231 -2.40 -0.03 23.08
C ASP A 231 -1.40 0.90 22.40
N CYS A 232 -1.57 2.21 22.46
CA CYS A 232 -0.66 3.18 21.85
C CYS A 232 0.17 3.93 22.89
N ARG A 233 1.00 3.22 23.65
CA ARG A 233 2.12 3.82 24.40
C ARG A 233 3.39 3.96 23.56
N SER A 234 3.31 4.35 22.32
CA SER A 234 4.43 4.87 21.58
C SER A 234 4.23 6.37 21.30
N ARG A 235 5.29 7.13 21.47
CA ARG A 235 5.35 8.60 21.51
C ARG A 235 5.04 9.32 20.20
N TYR A 236 4.14 8.80 19.37
CA TYR A 236 3.74 9.45 18.13
C TYR A 236 2.27 9.79 18.17
N THR A 237 1.97 11.05 18.47
CA THR A 237 0.62 11.60 18.31
C THR A 237 0.34 11.76 16.84
N THR A 238 -0.15 10.71 16.19
CA THR A 238 -0.54 10.76 14.78
C THR A 238 -1.83 11.55 14.65
N ARG A 239 -1.76 12.82 14.30
CA ARG A 239 -2.90 13.58 13.78
C ARG A 239 -3.06 13.23 12.31
N SER A 240 -3.88 12.25 12.00
CA SER A 240 -4.27 12.00 10.60
C SER A 240 -5.31 13.04 10.18
N LEU A 241 -4.91 14.02 9.42
CA LEU A 241 -5.82 14.90 8.68
C LEU A 241 -6.11 14.24 7.33
N ILE A 242 -7.29 13.63 7.19
CA ILE A 242 -7.83 13.27 5.89
C ILE A 242 -8.35 14.57 5.29
N MET A 243 -7.66 15.13 4.32
CA MET A 243 -8.19 16.24 3.54
C MET A 243 -9.25 15.66 2.58
N PRO A 244 -10.51 16.09 2.67
CA PRO A 244 -11.48 15.80 1.62
C PRO A 244 -10.93 16.36 0.32
N ALA A 245 -10.97 15.58 -0.76
CA ALA A 245 -10.67 16.05 -2.09
C ALA A 245 -11.59 17.26 -2.33
N LEU A 246 -11.02 18.45 -2.32
CA LEU A 246 -11.75 19.67 -2.64
C LEU A 246 -12.28 19.52 -4.06
N MET A 247 -13.59 19.34 -4.15
CA MET A 247 -14.34 19.41 -5.39
C MET A 247 -13.98 20.71 -6.10
N LYS A 248 -13.57 20.57 -7.37
CA LYS A 248 -13.46 21.62 -8.39
C LYS A 248 -12.69 22.87 -7.93
N GLN A 249 -11.47 22.99 -8.40
CA GLN A 249 -10.88 24.32 -8.53
C GLN A 249 -11.83 25.17 -9.40
N PRO A 250 -12.11 26.43 -9.02
CA PRO A 250 -12.81 27.34 -9.91
C PRO A 250 -11.99 27.46 -11.19
N ARG A 251 -12.64 27.29 -12.34
CA ARG A 251 -12.03 27.57 -13.65
C ARG A 251 -11.50 28.99 -13.59
N GLN A 252 -10.20 29.14 -13.72
CA GLN A 252 -9.61 30.43 -14.01
C GLN A 252 -10.08 30.81 -15.42
N THR A 253 -10.91 31.82 -15.48
CA THR A 253 -11.24 32.57 -16.71
C THR A 253 -10.04 33.37 -17.17
#